data_01c79e969f724553e65eaa27e5a342b0
#
_entry.id   01c79e969f724553e65eaa27e5a342b0
#
_cell.length_a   1.000
_cell.length_b   1.000
_cell.length_c   1.000
_cell.angle_alpha   90.00
_cell.angle_beta   90.00
_cell.angle_gamma   90.00
#
_symmetry.space_group_name_H-M   'P 1'
#
loop_
_entity.id
_entity.type
_entity.pdbx_description
1 polymer ?
#
loop_
_entity_poly.entity_id
_entity_poly.type
_entity_poly.pdbx_seq_one_letter_code
_entity_poly.pdbx_strand_id
1 'polypeptide(L)'
;MKWISLVIVGVTLAAGVGMTEGQDRVARTPTGASQTAANNPSQAQAAITQAAAANKYMFIFFWKDKNQQTDKAWGVLQPTVAKMADQVEVVSIQTTNSAEKAVVDRFGASRFPLPMVLAVAPCGAVTKAFTGTFDEKQLHTAFVSPGTQLSMKALQDKKLLFVYVVDQASQQDPVVLPQGVRDFKADEKYGGATEIVVLSARDQAEADFLKDLQVDANSSKPVTVFFAPPASMIGKFDAAATKQQIIAKLTAAQSSCGPNCACHQK
;
A
#
# COMPACT_ATOMS: atom_id res chain seq x y z
N MET A 1 18.22 -6.01 -1.20
CA MET A 1 16.86 -5.41 -1.27
C MET A 1 15.89 -6.44 -1.83
N LYS A 2 15.40 -7.35 -0.98
CA LYS A 2 14.50 -8.47 -1.41
C LYS A 2 13.01 -8.15 -1.35
N TRP A 3 12.61 -7.08 -0.69
CA TRP A 3 11.21 -6.73 -0.53
C TRP A 3 10.64 -5.84 -1.66
N ILE A 4 11.45 -5.50 -2.69
CA ILE A 4 11.10 -4.61 -3.80
C ILE A 4 10.41 -5.34 -4.96
N SER A 5 10.04 -6.62 -4.84
CA SER A 5 9.07 -7.21 -5.78
C SER A 5 7.65 -6.74 -5.45
N LEU A 6 7.51 -5.41 -5.34
CA LEU A 6 6.23 -4.76 -5.13
C LEU A 6 5.45 -4.85 -6.44
N VAL A 7 4.43 -5.68 -6.47
CA VAL A 7 3.43 -5.65 -7.54
C VAL A 7 2.69 -4.31 -7.44
N ILE A 8 3.05 -3.38 -8.33
CA ILE A 8 2.41 -2.07 -8.38
C ILE A 8 1.01 -2.27 -8.95
N VAL A 9 0.04 -2.37 -8.08
CA VAL A 9 -1.37 -2.24 -8.45
C VAL A 9 -1.64 -0.74 -8.63
N GLY A 10 -1.56 -0.27 -9.87
CA GLY A 10 -1.88 1.12 -10.21
C GLY A 10 -3.37 1.39 -10.03
N VAL A 11 -3.75 2.01 -8.94
CA VAL A 11 -5.09 2.57 -8.75
C VAL A 11 -5.16 3.90 -9.51
N THR A 12 -5.81 3.91 -10.67
CA THR A 12 -6.15 5.14 -11.40
C THR A 12 -7.45 5.70 -10.83
N LEU A 13 -7.36 6.73 -9.99
CA LEU A 13 -8.51 7.60 -9.70
C LEU A 13 -8.66 8.56 -10.87
N ALA A 14 -9.75 8.45 -11.63
CA ALA A 14 -10.19 9.45 -12.58
C ALA A 14 -10.99 10.52 -11.83
N ALA A 15 -10.39 11.70 -11.63
CA ALA A 15 -11.10 12.89 -11.20
C ALA A 15 -11.71 13.57 -12.44
N GLY A 16 -13.01 13.44 -12.60
CA GLY A 16 -13.77 14.17 -13.61
C GLY A 16 -14.31 15.48 -13.02
N VAL A 17 -13.74 16.60 -13.42
CA VAL A 17 -14.32 17.94 -13.22
C VAL A 17 -15.08 18.30 -14.50
N GLY A 18 -16.40 18.40 -14.39
CA GLY A 18 -17.25 18.91 -15.46
C GLY A 18 -18.12 20.05 -14.95
N MET A 19 -17.73 21.28 -15.27
CA MET A 19 -18.62 22.45 -15.23
C MET A 19 -19.32 22.58 -16.57
N THR A 20 -20.63 22.76 -16.59
CA THR A 20 -21.34 23.58 -17.59
C THR A 20 -22.67 24.03 -17.04
N GLU A 21 -22.85 25.37 -17.05
CA GLU A 21 -24.11 26.10 -16.92
C GLU A 21 -24.97 25.92 -18.19
N GLY A 22 -26.30 26.06 -18.03
CA GLY A 22 -27.20 26.24 -19.13
C GLY A 22 -28.66 25.95 -18.76
N GLN A 23 -29.43 27.00 -18.45
CA GLN A 23 -30.87 26.98 -18.23
C GLN A 23 -31.61 26.54 -19.49
N ASP A 24 -32.66 25.73 -19.35
CA ASP A 24 -34.00 26.14 -19.81
C ASP A 24 -35.10 25.20 -19.28
N ARG A 25 -36.22 25.82 -18.90
CA ARG A 25 -37.43 25.19 -18.36
C ARG A 25 -38.28 24.62 -19.47
N VAL A 26 -38.65 23.36 -19.41
CA VAL A 26 -39.95 22.85 -19.88
C VAL A 26 -40.41 21.73 -18.97
N ALA A 27 -41.62 21.91 -18.43
CA ALA A 27 -42.29 20.96 -17.56
C ALA A 27 -42.68 19.68 -18.34
N ARG A 28 -42.29 18.50 -17.80
CA ARG A 28 -42.93 17.22 -18.12
C ARG A 28 -42.92 16.32 -16.87
N THR A 29 -44.08 15.77 -16.62
CA THR A 29 -44.52 14.85 -15.59
C THR A 29 -43.50 13.79 -15.19
N PRO A 30 -43.36 13.45 -13.89
CA PRO A 30 -42.39 12.46 -13.44
C PRO A 30 -43.03 11.05 -13.51
N THR A 31 -42.54 10.25 -14.45
CA THR A 31 -42.72 8.81 -14.39
C THR A 31 -41.40 8.15 -14.60
N GLY A 32 -40.82 7.56 -13.60
CA GLY A 32 -39.57 6.83 -13.68
C GLY A 32 -38.75 7.05 -12.41
N ALA A 33 -39.04 6.27 -11.38
CA ALA A 33 -38.16 6.16 -10.23
C ALA A 33 -36.82 5.61 -10.72
N SER A 34 -35.87 6.52 -11.00
CA SER A 34 -34.46 6.16 -11.02
C SER A 34 -34.12 5.70 -9.60
N GLN A 35 -34.13 4.39 -9.42
CA GLN A 35 -33.49 3.78 -8.25
C GLN A 35 -32.03 4.23 -8.30
N THR A 36 -31.72 5.24 -7.52
CA THR A 36 -30.35 5.49 -7.06
C THR A 36 -29.92 4.16 -6.44
N ALA A 37 -29.07 3.42 -7.14
CA ALA A 37 -28.43 2.23 -6.60
C ALA A 37 -27.75 2.70 -5.32
N ALA A 38 -28.35 2.38 -4.18
CA ALA A 38 -27.76 2.61 -2.88
C ALA A 38 -26.36 1.97 -2.97
N ASN A 39 -25.31 2.75 -2.69
CA ASN A 39 -23.92 2.29 -2.62
C ASN A 39 -23.76 1.36 -1.41
N ASN A 40 -24.45 0.21 -1.41
CA ASN A 40 -24.14 -0.86 -0.48
C ASN A 40 -22.76 -1.42 -0.90
N PRO A 41 -21.78 -1.40 0.00
CA PRO A 41 -20.48 -2.00 -0.29
C PRO A 41 -20.70 -3.47 -0.67
N SER A 42 -19.93 -3.96 -1.64
CA SER A 42 -19.92 -5.38 -1.99
C SER A 42 -19.58 -6.22 -0.75
N GLN A 43 -19.97 -7.48 -0.76
CA GLN A 43 -19.67 -8.39 0.35
C GLN A 43 -18.17 -8.43 0.65
N ALA A 44 -17.33 -8.45 -0.39
CA ALA A 44 -15.88 -8.42 -0.22
C ALA A 44 -15.39 -7.09 0.36
N GLN A 45 -15.93 -5.96 -0.08
CA GLN A 45 -15.55 -4.66 0.50
C GLN A 45 -15.93 -4.57 1.98
N ALA A 46 -17.09 -5.09 2.36
CA ALA A 46 -17.51 -5.15 3.75
C ALA A 46 -16.56 -6.03 4.59
N ALA A 47 -16.21 -7.22 4.09
CA ALA A 47 -15.26 -8.12 4.75
C ALA A 47 -13.88 -7.48 4.93
N ILE A 48 -13.35 -6.80 3.90
CA ILE A 48 -12.07 -6.08 3.99
C ILE A 48 -12.13 -5.00 5.08
N THR A 49 -13.22 -4.24 5.14
CA THR A 49 -13.40 -3.20 6.16
C THR A 49 -13.49 -3.78 7.57
N GLN A 50 -14.20 -4.90 7.72
CA GLN A 50 -14.34 -5.60 8.99
C GLN A 50 -13.01 -6.16 9.49
N ALA A 51 -12.23 -6.82 8.62
CA ALA A 51 -10.91 -7.33 8.97
C ALA A 51 -9.96 -6.21 9.42
N ALA A 52 -9.94 -5.08 8.69
CA ALA A 52 -9.16 -3.91 9.06
C ALA A 52 -9.57 -3.35 10.44
N ALA A 53 -10.88 -3.25 10.72
CA ALA A 53 -11.39 -2.80 12.01
C ALA A 53 -11.03 -3.77 13.16
N ALA A 54 -10.94 -5.07 12.88
CA ALA A 54 -10.50 -6.09 13.81
C ALA A 54 -8.97 -6.21 13.94
N ASN A 55 -8.21 -5.33 13.28
CA ASN A 55 -6.74 -5.37 13.18
C ASN A 55 -6.21 -6.71 12.63
N LYS A 56 -6.94 -7.30 11.69
CA LYS A 56 -6.57 -8.56 11.03
C LYS A 56 -6.13 -8.33 9.58
N TYR A 57 -5.25 -9.19 9.10
CA TYR A 57 -4.98 -9.29 7.67
C TYR A 57 -6.22 -9.82 6.93
N MET A 58 -6.40 -9.39 5.69
CA MET A 58 -7.36 -9.97 4.77
C MET A 58 -6.63 -10.69 3.65
N PHE A 59 -6.87 -11.98 3.48
CA PHE A 59 -6.44 -12.73 2.32
C PHE A 59 -7.58 -12.77 1.30
N ILE A 60 -7.37 -12.14 0.15
CA ILE A 60 -8.36 -12.06 -0.92
C ILE A 60 -8.00 -13.10 -1.98
N PHE A 61 -8.83 -14.11 -2.14
CA PHE A 61 -8.67 -15.14 -3.16
C PHE A 61 -9.43 -14.75 -4.41
N PHE A 62 -8.71 -14.31 -5.44
CA PHE A 62 -9.26 -14.00 -6.75
C PHE A 62 -9.18 -15.21 -7.67
N TRP A 63 -10.28 -15.54 -8.31
CA TRP A 63 -10.38 -16.61 -9.28
C TRP A 63 -11.35 -16.24 -10.40
N LYS A 64 -11.23 -16.89 -11.57
CA LYS A 64 -12.12 -16.68 -12.71
C LYS A 64 -13.00 -17.89 -12.94
N ASP A 65 -12.38 -19.02 -13.19
CA ASP A 65 -13.05 -20.26 -13.52
C ASP A 65 -12.79 -21.31 -12.45
N LYS A 66 -13.82 -22.12 -12.15
CA LYS A 66 -13.70 -23.24 -11.23
C LYS A 66 -13.02 -24.39 -11.97
N ASN A 67 -11.75 -24.64 -11.63
CA ASN A 67 -10.92 -25.67 -12.25
C ASN A 67 -9.97 -26.27 -11.21
N GLN A 68 -9.22 -27.31 -11.59
CA GLN A 68 -8.31 -28.01 -10.71
C GLN A 68 -7.27 -27.09 -10.04
N GLN A 69 -6.80 -26.06 -10.75
CA GLN A 69 -5.81 -25.13 -10.21
C GLN A 69 -6.46 -24.24 -9.12
N THR A 70 -7.68 -23.75 -9.37
CA THR A 70 -8.46 -23.00 -8.39
C THR A 70 -8.75 -23.84 -7.14
N ASP A 71 -9.18 -25.09 -7.33
CA ASP A 71 -9.49 -25.98 -6.20
C ASP A 71 -8.23 -26.32 -5.39
N LYS A 72 -7.09 -26.56 -6.03
CA LYS A 72 -5.80 -26.79 -5.37
C LYS A 72 -5.36 -25.58 -4.55
N ALA A 73 -5.41 -24.38 -5.14
CA ALA A 73 -5.01 -23.15 -4.45
C ALA A 73 -5.92 -22.87 -3.24
N TRP A 74 -7.24 -23.05 -3.39
CA TRP A 74 -8.19 -22.92 -2.30
C TRP A 74 -7.98 -23.98 -1.20
N GLY A 75 -7.68 -25.22 -1.59
CA GLY A 75 -7.39 -26.33 -0.68
C GLY A 75 -6.14 -26.13 0.17
N VAL A 76 -5.19 -25.29 -0.26
CA VAL A 76 -4.04 -24.86 0.56
C VAL A 76 -4.43 -23.66 1.42
N LEU A 77 -5.11 -22.67 0.84
CA LEU A 77 -5.40 -21.41 1.52
C LEU A 77 -6.33 -21.59 2.73
N GLN A 78 -7.46 -22.28 2.53
CA GLN A 78 -8.52 -22.38 3.54
C GLN A 78 -8.03 -23.03 4.85
N PRO A 79 -7.38 -24.21 4.86
CA PRO A 79 -6.88 -24.81 6.09
C PRO A 79 -5.76 -24.00 6.74
N THR A 80 -4.93 -23.29 5.94
CA THR A 80 -3.88 -22.44 6.46
C THR A 80 -4.48 -21.22 7.19
N VAL A 81 -5.46 -20.55 6.59
CA VAL A 81 -6.15 -19.42 7.24
C VAL A 81 -6.89 -19.87 8.50
N ALA A 82 -7.49 -21.06 8.51
CA ALA A 82 -8.16 -21.59 9.70
C ALA A 82 -7.22 -21.74 10.91
N LYS A 83 -5.93 -22.03 10.68
CA LYS A 83 -4.90 -22.08 11.75
C LYS A 83 -4.50 -20.69 12.26
N MET A 84 -4.80 -19.64 11.53
CA MET A 84 -4.43 -18.24 11.81
C MET A 84 -5.67 -17.35 11.97
N ALA A 85 -6.81 -17.90 12.34
CA ALA A 85 -8.10 -17.18 12.37
C ALA A 85 -8.14 -16.00 13.36
N ASP A 86 -7.22 -15.94 14.29
CA ASP A 86 -6.98 -14.81 15.20
C ASP A 86 -6.34 -13.60 14.48
N GLN A 87 -5.54 -13.85 13.42
CA GLN A 87 -4.74 -12.83 12.72
C GLN A 87 -5.22 -12.56 11.29
N VAL A 88 -5.97 -13.48 10.69
CA VAL A 88 -6.34 -13.44 9.26
C VAL A 88 -7.82 -13.73 9.07
N GLU A 89 -8.41 -13.02 8.14
CA GLU A 89 -9.68 -13.37 7.51
C GLU A 89 -9.47 -13.62 6.01
N VAL A 90 -10.38 -14.38 5.40
CA VAL A 90 -10.32 -14.69 3.98
C VAL A 90 -11.64 -14.38 3.29
N VAL A 91 -11.56 -13.84 2.09
CA VAL A 91 -12.70 -13.66 1.20
C VAL A 91 -12.37 -14.23 -0.18
N SER A 92 -13.32 -14.92 -0.79
CA SER A 92 -13.19 -15.49 -2.13
C SER A 92 -14.00 -14.67 -3.13
N ILE A 93 -13.36 -14.22 -4.19
CA ILE A 93 -13.95 -13.32 -5.20
C ILE A 93 -13.80 -13.93 -6.59
N GLN A 94 -14.92 -14.20 -7.24
CA GLN A 94 -14.92 -14.48 -8.65
C GLN A 94 -14.80 -13.17 -9.44
N THR A 95 -13.74 -13.03 -10.26
CA THR A 95 -13.44 -11.78 -10.97
C THR A 95 -14.48 -11.39 -12.02
N THR A 96 -15.36 -12.30 -12.42
CA THR A 96 -16.49 -12.07 -13.33
C THR A 96 -17.78 -11.65 -12.60
N ASN A 97 -17.80 -11.69 -11.26
CA ASN A 97 -18.96 -11.25 -10.50
C ASN A 97 -19.06 -9.71 -10.53
N SER A 98 -20.11 -9.21 -11.18
CA SER A 98 -20.34 -7.76 -11.31
C SER A 98 -20.54 -7.04 -9.97
N ALA A 99 -21.05 -7.72 -8.94
CA ALA A 99 -21.22 -7.14 -7.60
C ALA A 99 -19.86 -6.84 -6.93
N GLU A 100 -18.81 -7.56 -7.29
CA GLU A 100 -17.46 -7.40 -6.75
C GLU A 100 -16.53 -6.58 -7.66
N LYS A 101 -17.06 -6.02 -8.76
CA LYS A 101 -16.27 -5.30 -9.76
C LYS A 101 -15.40 -4.19 -9.15
N ALA A 102 -15.93 -3.44 -8.18
CA ALA A 102 -15.18 -2.36 -7.54
C ALA A 102 -13.92 -2.87 -6.81
N VAL A 103 -14.00 -4.03 -6.15
CA VAL A 103 -12.87 -4.66 -5.47
C VAL A 103 -11.89 -5.24 -6.48
N VAL A 104 -12.38 -5.90 -7.53
CA VAL A 104 -11.55 -6.44 -8.62
C VAL A 104 -10.77 -5.34 -9.32
N ASP A 105 -11.40 -4.21 -9.62
CA ASP A 105 -10.77 -3.05 -10.25
C ASP A 105 -9.77 -2.37 -9.30
N ARG A 106 -10.13 -2.17 -8.03
CA ARG A 106 -9.27 -1.59 -7.00
C ARG A 106 -7.91 -2.29 -6.92
N PHE A 107 -7.92 -3.61 -6.92
CA PHE A 107 -6.69 -4.40 -6.84
C PHE A 107 -6.13 -4.81 -8.21
N GLY A 108 -6.79 -4.43 -9.30
CA GLY A 108 -6.37 -4.76 -10.66
C GLY A 108 -6.29 -6.27 -10.93
N ALA A 109 -7.09 -7.08 -10.22
CA ALA A 109 -6.98 -8.53 -10.19
C ALA A 109 -7.10 -9.18 -11.58
N SER A 110 -7.84 -8.57 -12.50
CA SER A 110 -8.00 -9.06 -13.88
C SER A 110 -6.72 -8.99 -14.73
N ARG A 111 -5.67 -8.31 -14.26
CA ARG A 111 -4.39 -8.16 -14.98
C ARG A 111 -3.37 -9.22 -14.60
N PHE A 112 -3.68 -10.06 -13.63
CA PHE A 112 -2.76 -11.07 -13.10
C PHE A 112 -3.21 -12.48 -13.48
N PRO A 113 -2.26 -13.44 -13.50
CA PRO A 113 -2.62 -14.86 -13.61
C PRO A 113 -3.51 -15.28 -12.43
N LEU A 114 -4.62 -15.96 -12.74
CA LEU A 114 -5.57 -16.46 -11.75
C LEU A 114 -5.49 -17.99 -11.67
N PRO A 115 -5.71 -18.62 -10.52
CA PRO A 115 -6.08 -17.99 -9.25
C PRO A 115 -4.93 -17.25 -8.58
N MET A 116 -5.26 -16.23 -7.77
CA MET A 116 -4.31 -15.42 -7.03
C MET A 116 -4.81 -15.16 -5.61
N VAL A 117 -3.91 -15.20 -4.63
CA VAL A 117 -4.16 -14.69 -3.27
C VAL A 117 -3.45 -13.37 -3.10
N LEU A 118 -4.18 -12.37 -2.64
CA LEU A 118 -3.63 -11.07 -2.29
C LEU A 118 -3.73 -10.89 -0.78
N ALA A 119 -2.61 -10.66 -0.11
CA ALA A 119 -2.57 -10.36 1.30
C ALA A 119 -2.62 -8.85 1.52
N VAL A 120 -3.60 -8.40 2.30
CA VAL A 120 -3.83 -7.00 2.64
C VAL A 120 -3.71 -6.85 4.16
N ALA A 121 -2.79 -6.00 4.60
CA ALA A 121 -2.60 -5.68 6.01
C ALA A 121 -3.76 -4.83 6.57
N PRO A 122 -3.93 -4.75 7.90
CA PRO A 122 -4.98 -3.95 8.53
C PRO A 122 -4.99 -2.48 8.10
N CYS A 123 -3.82 -1.89 7.85
CA CYS A 123 -3.69 -0.52 7.34
C CYS A 123 -4.10 -0.36 5.86
N GLY A 124 -4.48 -1.45 5.18
CA GLY A 124 -4.85 -1.48 3.77
C GLY A 124 -3.69 -1.62 2.80
N ALA A 125 -2.45 -1.83 3.26
CA ALA A 125 -1.31 -2.12 2.41
C ALA A 125 -1.43 -3.53 1.82
N VAL A 126 -1.16 -3.67 0.53
CA VAL A 126 -0.94 -4.98 -0.10
C VAL A 126 0.48 -5.43 0.25
N THR A 127 0.61 -6.45 1.08
CA THR A 127 1.94 -6.92 1.53
C THR A 127 2.51 -8.01 0.63
N LYS A 128 1.65 -8.84 0.05
CA LYS A 128 2.09 -9.95 -0.82
C LYS A 128 1.01 -10.34 -1.83
N ALA A 129 1.46 -10.83 -2.97
CA ALA A 129 0.61 -11.52 -3.95
C ALA A 129 1.19 -12.91 -4.21
N PHE A 130 0.34 -13.92 -4.22
CA PHE A 130 0.68 -15.30 -4.52
C PHE A 130 -0.09 -15.75 -5.75
N THR A 131 0.61 -16.09 -6.80
CA THR A 131 0.03 -16.58 -8.07
C THR A 131 0.48 -18.01 -8.33
N GLY A 132 -0.37 -18.78 -8.97
CA GLY A 132 -0.07 -20.17 -9.30
C GLY A 132 -0.12 -21.10 -8.07
N THR A 133 0.95 -21.85 -7.82
CA THR A 133 1.06 -22.74 -6.67
C THR A 133 1.80 -22.06 -5.52
N PHE A 134 1.29 -22.21 -4.33
CA PHE A 134 1.90 -21.72 -3.07
C PHE A 134 1.65 -22.71 -1.96
N ASP A 135 2.43 -22.62 -0.90
CA ASP A 135 2.31 -23.44 0.30
C ASP A 135 2.04 -22.58 1.56
N GLU A 136 1.82 -23.27 2.69
CA GLU A 136 1.58 -22.63 3.99
C GLU A 136 2.73 -21.71 4.40
N LYS A 137 4.00 -22.13 4.19
CA LYS A 137 5.17 -21.32 4.57
C LYS A 137 5.24 -20.03 3.76
N GLN A 138 4.90 -20.10 2.49
CA GLN A 138 4.85 -18.92 1.64
C GLN A 138 3.76 -17.94 2.12
N LEU A 139 2.57 -18.42 2.51
CA LEU A 139 1.50 -17.57 3.04
C LEU A 139 1.94 -16.81 4.29
N HIS A 140 2.73 -17.43 5.17
CA HIS A 140 3.28 -16.75 6.34
C HIS A 140 4.22 -15.58 5.99
N THR A 141 4.82 -15.55 4.80
CA THR A 141 5.66 -14.43 4.37
C THR A 141 4.87 -13.15 4.04
N ALA A 142 3.55 -13.21 4.10
CA ALA A 142 2.70 -12.02 3.94
C ALA A 142 2.69 -11.11 5.17
N PHE A 143 2.99 -11.66 6.34
CA PHE A 143 3.05 -10.88 7.57
C PHE A 143 4.33 -10.09 7.63
N VAL A 144 4.18 -8.80 7.76
CA VAL A 144 5.30 -7.87 7.87
C VAL A 144 5.09 -6.96 9.09
N SER A 145 6.17 -6.35 9.58
CA SER A 145 6.14 -5.45 10.72
C SER A 145 5.22 -4.24 10.50
N PRO A 146 4.72 -3.60 11.57
CA PRO A 146 3.88 -2.40 11.47
C PRO A 146 4.53 -1.27 10.66
N GLY A 147 5.82 -1.02 10.86
CA GLY A 147 6.57 -0.01 10.11
C GLY A 147 6.66 -0.34 8.62
N THR A 148 6.89 -1.62 8.29
CA THR A 148 6.84 -2.08 6.89
C THR A 148 5.45 -1.88 6.29
N GLN A 149 4.37 -2.24 7.01
CA GLN A 149 2.99 -2.06 6.53
C GLN A 149 2.70 -0.60 6.18
N LEU A 150 3.01 0.33 7.11
CA LEU A 150 2.78 1.76 6.90
C LEU A 150 3.62 2.32 5.76
N SER A 151 4.88 1.88 5.65
CA SER A 151 5.78 2.28 4.56
C SER A 151 5.28 1.80 3.21
N MET A 152 4.85 0.54 3.12
CA MET A 152 4.25 -0.02 1.89
C MET A 152 2.97 0.73 1.51
N LYS A 153 2.11 1.03 2.50
CA LYS A 153 0.88 1.79 2.26
C LYS A 153 1.15 3.16 1.68
N ALA A 154 2.08 3.92 2.27
CA ALA A 154 2.44 5.24 1.79
C ALA A 154 2.92 5.21 0.33
N LEU A 155 3.81 4.26 -0.01
CA LEU A 155 4.34 4.12 -1.37
C LEU A 155 3.28 3.64 -2.38
N GLN A 156 2.37 2.75 -1.98
CA GLN A 156 1.24 2.31 -2.79
C GLN A 156 0.25 3.45 -3.05
N ASP A 157 0.07 4.35 -2.10
CA ASP A 157 -0.72 5.57 -2.24
C ASP A 157 0.03 6.67 -3.03
N LYS A 158 1.18 6.33 -3.63
CA LYS A 158 2.03 7.23 -4.43
C LYS A 158 2.56 8.42 -3.63
N LYS A 159 2.73 8.28 -2.32
CA LYS A 159 3.28 9.31 -1.45
C LYS A 159 4.79 9.20 -1.34
N LEU A 160 5.44 10.33 -1.14
CA LEU A 160 6.81 10.40 -0.66
C LEU A 160 6.85 9.88 0.78
N LEU A 161 7.88 9.14 1.14
CA LEU A 161 7.97 8.49 2.44
C LEU A 161 9.29 8.82 3.13
N PHE A 162 9.22 9.37 4.33
CA PHE A 162 10.34 9.38 5.25
C PHE A 162 10.18 8.26 6.28
N VAL A 163 11.20 7.42 6.41
CA VAL A 163 11.33 6.49 7.53
C VAL A 163 12.38 7.08 8.47
N TYR A 164 11.93 7.59 9.61
CA TYR A 164 12.78 8.16 10.63
C TYR A 164 13.06 7.10 11.69
N VAL A 165 14.29 6.64 11.77
CA VAL A 165 14.76 5.65 12.72
C VAL A 165 15.40 6.38 13.90
N VAL A 166 14.77 6.28 15.05
CA VAL A 166 15.26 6.88 16.30
C VAL A 166 16.15 5.90 17.07
N ASP A 167 17.21 6.41 17.67
CA ASP A 167 18.01 5.68 18.66
C ASP A 167 17.35 5.77 20.07
N GLN A 168 17.93 5.09 21.04
CA GLN A 168 17.40 5.10 22.40
C GLN A 168 17.52 6.47 23.08
N ALA A 169 18.55 7.24 22.76
CA ALA A 169 18.78 8.56 23.36
C ALA A 169 17.81 9.62 22.79
N SER A 170 17.36 9.41 21.55
CA SER A 170 16.41 10.29 20.84
C SER A 170 14.95 9.87 21.02
N GLN A 171 14.68 8.84 21.82
CA GLN A 171 13.33 8.34 22.10
C GLN A 171 12.64 9.25 23.14
N GLN A 172 12.37 10.48 22.72
CA GLN A 172 11.59 11.45 23.51
C GLN A 172 10.10 11.29 23.14
N ASP A 173 9.23 11.47 24.10
CA ASP A 173 7.79 11.56 23.84
C ASP A 173 7.32 13.00 24.06
N PRO A 174 6.92 13.75 23.02
CA PRO A 174 6.82 13.31 21.61
C PRO A 174 8.18 13.26 20.89
N VAL A 175 8.29 12.34 19.91
CA VAL A 175 9.48 12.22 19.06
C VAL A 175 9.71 13.49 18.26
N VAL A 176 10.89 14.08 18.40
CA VAL A 176 11.26 15.30 17.66
C VAL A 176 11.89 14.93 16.32
N LEU A 177 11.16 15.21 15.24
CA LEU A 177 11.67 15.01 13.88
C LEU A 177 12.80 15.99 13.54
N PRO A 178 13.78 15.60 12.69
CA PRO A 178 14.77 16.52 12.15
C PRO A 178 14.14 17.76 11.50
N GLN A 179 14.77 18.93 11.67
CA GLN A 179 14.21 20.20 11.16
C GLN A 179 13.93 20.15 9.67
N GLY A 180 14.87 19.64 8.87
CA GLY A 180 14.69 19.56 7.41
C GLY A 180 13.51 18.67 6.99
N VAL A 181 13.20 17.61 7.77
CA VAL A 181 12.03 16.75 7.51
C VAL A 181 10.74 17.50 7.86
N ARG A 182 10.71 18.24 8.97
CA ARG A 182 9.56 19.08 9.36
C ARG A 182 9.30 20.15 8.30
N ASP A 183 10.34 20.85 7.86
CA ASP A 183 10.24 21.90 6.84
C ASP A 183 9.80 21.34 5.50
N PHE A 184 10.23 20.12 5.15
CA PHE A 184 9.78 19.42 3.95
C PHE A 184 8.30 19.03 4.05
N LYS A 185 7.87 18.52 5.22
CA LYS A 185 6.48 18.16 5.47
C LYS A 185 5.54 19.38 5.51
N ALA A 186 6.05 20.54 5.89
CA ALA A 186 5.33 21.80 5.90
C ALA A 186 5.32 22.52 4.53
N ASP A 187 6.06 22.01 3.55
CA ASP A 187 6.15 22.61 2.22
C ASP A 187 4.83 22.43 1.45
N GLU A 188 4.31 23.50 0.83
CA GLU A 188 3.03 23.51 0.10
C GLU A 188 3.02 22.50 -1.07
N LYS A 189 4.16 22.32 -1.72
CA LYS A 189 4.28 21.43 -2.88
C LYS A 189 4.40 19.96 -2.50
N TYR A 190 5.12 19.66 -1.43
CA TYR A 190 5.49 18.29 -1.08
C TYR A 190 4.72 17.74 0.13
N GLY A 191 4.33 18.60 1.07
CA GLY A 191 3.80 18.19 2.37
C GLY A 191 2.56 17.32 2.30
N GLY A 192 1.60 17.67 1.44
CA GLY A 192 0.37 16.89 1.26
C GLY A 192 0.60 15.48 0.71
N ALA A 193 1.65 15.32 -0.11
CA ALA A 193 2.02 14.05 -0.73
C ALA A 193 3.12 13.29 0.05
N THR A 194 3.38 13.63 1.31
CA THR A 194 4.46 13.06 2.11
C THR A 194 3.89 12.34 3.34
N GLU A 195 4.40 11.14 3.63
CA GLU A 195 4.17 10.42 4.89
C GLU A 195 5.47 10.26 5.66
N ILE A 196 5.36 10.16 6.99
CA ILE A 196 6.48 9.95 7.89
C ILE A 196 6.17 8.75 8.76
N VAL A 197 7.02 7.75 8.73
CA VAL A 197 6.98 6.58 9.60
C VAL A 197 8.16 6.67 10.56
N VAL A 198 7.87 6.58 11.86
CA VAL A 198 8.88 6.61 12.91
C VAL A 198 9.09 5.20 13.44
N LEU A 199 10.33 4.76 13.50
CA LEU A 199 10.72 3.43 13.97
C LEU A 199 11.74 3.55 15.11
N SER A 200 11.67 2.64 16.05
CA SER A 200 12.76 2.45 17.02
C SER A 200 13.79 1.50 16.44
N ALA A 201 15.07 1.87 16.50
CA ALA A 201 16.17 0.99 16.08
C ALA A 201 16.24 -0.32 16.89
N ARG A 202 15.62 -0.37 18.07
CA ARG A 202 15.62 -1.55 18.97
C ARG A 202 14.35 -2.37 18.91
N ASP A 203 13.37 -1.98 18.13
CA ASP A 203 12.16 -2.79 17.97
C ASP A 203 12.51 -4.04 17.17
N GLN A 204 12.47 -5.17 17.84
CA GLN A 204 12.79 -6.47 17.23
C GLN A 204 11.79 -6.82 16.11
N ALA A 205 10.56 -6.34 16.19
CA ALA A 205 9.59 -6.55 15.14
C ALA A 205 9.99 -5.86 13.83
N GLU A 206 10.79 -4.79 13.90
CA GLU A 206 11.28 -4.04 12.74
C GLU A 206 12.70 -4.47 12.28
N ALA A 207 13.33 -5.47 12.91
CA ALA A 207 14.72 -5.83 12.65
C ALA A 207 15.00 -6.17 11.18
N ASP A 208 14.13 -6.93 10.53
CA ASP A 208 14.27 -7.28 9.11
C ASP A 208 14.11 -6.04 8.22
N PHE A 209 13.18 -5.15 8.56
CA PHE A 209 12.98 -3.90 7.83
C PHE A 209 14.17 -2.96 7.97
N LEU A 210 14.71 -2.79 9.18
CA LEU A 210 15.91 -1.99 9.42
C LEU A 210 17.11 -2.54 8.65
N LYS A 211 17.27 -3.87 8.60
CA LYS A 211 18.30 -4.53 7.80
C LYS A 211 18.15 -4.23 6.30
N ASP A 212 16.91 -4.30 5.78
CA ASP A 212 16.63 -3.96 4.38
C ASP A 212 16.89 -2.48 4.08
N LEU A 213 16.61 -1.61 5.04
CA LEU A 213 16.97 -0.20 4.99
C LEU A 213 18.49 0.03 5.12
N GLN A 214 19.27 -1.02 5.45
CA GLN A 214 20.71 -0.90 5.76
C GLN A 214 20.99 0.12 6.86
N VAL A 215 20.14 0.13 7.88
CA VAL A 215 20.31 0.95 9.08
C VAL A 215 20.87 0.06 10.18
N ASP A 216 21.98 0.50 10.79
CA ASP A 216 22.56 -0.20 11.92
C ASP A 216 21.68 0.00 13.16
N ALA A 217 21.10 -1.09 13.66
CA ALA A 217 20.29 -1.07 14.87
C ALA A 217 21.06 -0.65 16.14
N ASN A 218 22.40 -0.73 16.11
CA ASN A 218 23.27 -0.30 17.21
C ASN A 218 23.75 1.15 17.04
N SER A 219 23.35 1.82 15.96
CA SER A 219 23.72 3.24 15.76
C SER A 219 23.18 4.10 16.91
N SER A 220 24.06 4.92 17.48
CA SER A 220 23.67 5.93 18.48
C SER A 220 23.14 7.22 17.84
N LYS A 221 23.03 7.27 16.50
CA LYS A 221 22.56 8.44 15.77
C LYS A 221 21.31 8.12 15.02
N PRO A 222 20.27 8.97 15.12
CA PRO A 222 19.05 8.80 14.34
C PRO A 222 19.35 8.97 12.83
N VAL A 223 18.62 8.22 12.01
CA VAL A 223 18.76 8.21 10.57
C VAL A 223 17.39 8.41 9.93
N THR A 224 17.33 9.25 8.92
CA THR A 224 16.15 9.39 8.05
C THR A 224 16.42 8.75 6.71
N VAL A 225 15.59 7.78 6.31
CA VAL A 225 15.61 7.19 4.98
C VAL A 225 14.46 7.74 4.16
N PHE A 226 14.76 8.27 2.98
CA PHE A 226 13.77 8.91 2.12
C PHE A 226 13.50 8.07 0.87
N PHE A 227 12.20 7.87 0.57
CA PHE A 227 11.73 7.12 -0.58
C PHE A 227 10.77 7.93 -1.43
N ALA A 228 10.80 7.66 -2.73
CA ALA A 228 9.79 8.08 -3.67
C ALA A 228 9.08 6.85 -4.28
N PRO A 229 7.80 6.99 -4.67
CA PRO A 229 7.10 5.91 -5.39
C PRO A 229 7.85 5.48 -6.67
N PRO A 230 7.80 4.18 -7.00
CA PRO A 230 7.03 3.13 -6.34
C PRO A 230 7.70 2.55 -5.09
N ALA A 231 9.01 2.65 -4.93
CA ALA A 231 9.82 2.23 -3.77
C ALA A 231 11.31 2.57 -3.99
N SER A 232 11.58 3.69 -4.67
CA SER A 232 12.94 4.13 -4.94
C SER A 232 13.52 4.83 -3.73
N MET A 233 14.61 4.30 -3.15
CA MET A 233 15.35 4.99 -2.10
C MET A 233 16.08 6.20 -2.71
N ILE A 234 15.70 7.40 -2.27
CA ILE A 234 16.30 8.67 -2.70
C ILE A 234 17.60 8.94 -1.95
N GLY A 235 17.65 8.59 -0.66
CA GLY A 235 18.83 8.73 0.14
C GLY A 235 18.61 8.52 1.62
N LYS A 236 19.72 8.55 2.35
CA LYS A 236 19.75 8.59 3.81
C LYS A 236 20.26 9.94 4.25
N PHE A 237 19.70 10.46 5.33
CA PHE A 237 20.00 11.76 5.86
C PHE A 237 20.22 11.68 7.38
N ASP A 238 21.14 12.45 7.88
CA ASP A 238 21.30 12.69 9.32
C ASP A 238 20.33 13.77 9.82
N ALA A 239 20.36 14.04 11.11
CA ALA A 239 19.51 15.03 11.75
C ALA A 239 19.79 16.47 11.30
N ALA A 240 20.98 16.76 10.74
CA ALA A 240 21.39 18.08 10.28
C ALA A 240 20.98 18.40 8.85
N ALA A 241 20.44 17.41 8.11
CA ALA A 241 20.05 17.60 6.72
C ALA A 241 18.96 18.68 6.60
N THR A 242 19.15 19.62 5.68
CA THR A 242 18.20 20.69 5.41
C THR A 242 17.16 20.29 4.38
N LYS A 243 16.01 21.00 4.36
CA LYS A 243 14.98 20.83 3.31
C LYS A 243 15.56 20.94 1.91
N GLN A 244 16.45 21.90 1.67
CA GLN A 244 17.08 22.12 0.36
C GLN A 244 17.91 20.92 -0.09
N GLN A 245 18.68 20.30 0.81
CA GLN A 245 19.45 19.10 0.50
C GLN A 245 18.55 17.93 0.17
N ILE A 246 17.43 17.76 0.88
CA ILE A 246 16.43 16.71 0.61
C ILE A 246 15.80 16.92 -0.78
N ILE A 247 15.38 18.16 -1.09
CA ILE A 247 14.80 18.51 -2.39
C ILE A 247 15.83 18.30 -3.52
N ALA A 248 17.08 18.70 -3.32
CA ALA A 248 18.14 18.52 -4.32
C ALA A 248 18.33 17.03 -4.64
N LYS A 249 18.34 16.14 -3.64
CA LYS A 249 18.42 14.69 -3.85
C LYS A 249 17.21 14.14 -4.58
N LEU A 250 16.00 14.58 -4.24
CA LEU A 250 14.78 14.17 -4.93
C LEU A 250 14.82 14.58 -6.41
N THR A 251 15.17 15.83 -6.69
CA THR A 251 15.27 16.35 -8.06
C THR A 251 16.33 15.61 -8.87
N ALA A 252 17.50 15.33 -8.27
CA ALA A 252 18.55 14.56 -8.93
C ALA A 252 18.12 13.14 -9.29
N ALA A 253 17.34 12.48 -8.38
CA ALA A 253 16.79 11.16 -8.65
C ALA A 253 15.74 11.16 -9.77
N GLN A 254 14.95 12.23 -9.88
CA GLN A 254 13.96 12.40 -10.95
C GLN A 254 14.61 12.68 -12.31
N SER A 255 15.69 13.46 -12.35
CA SER A 255 16.40 13.79 -13.58
C SER A 255 17.28 12.64 -14.11
N SER A 256 17.68 11.71 -13.27
CA SER A 256 18.39 10.50 -13.71
C SER A 256 17.48 9.50 -14.47
N CYS A 257 16.18 9.62 -14.35
CA CYS A 257 15.17 8.93 -15.20
C CYS A 257 14.88 9.80 -16.43
N GLY A 258 15.81 9.92 -17.37
CA GLY A 258 15.59 10.60 -18.64
C GLY A 258 14.56 9.90 -19.53
N PRO A 259 14.04 10.56 -20.60
CA PRO A 259 13.03 10.01 -21.49
C PRO A 259 13.42 8.70 -22.21
N ASN A 260 14.68 8.32 -22.18
CA ASN A 260 15.21 7.08 -22.75
C ASN A 260 15.49 5.98 -21.71
N CYS A 261 14.99 6.12 -20.50
CA CYS A 261 15.14 5.08 -19.49
C CYS A 261 14.25 3.88 -19.83
N ALA A 262 14.78 2.65 -19.79
CA ALA A 262 14.05 1.42 -20.07
C ALA A 262 12.79 1.21 -19.19
N CYS A 263 12.62 1.98 -18.14
CA CYS A 263 11.42 2.01 -17.29
C CYS A 263 10.20 2.68 -17.96
N HIS A 264 10.36 3.42 -19.07
CA HIS A 264 9.28 4.04 -19.84
C HIS A 264 8.88 3.25 -21.09
N GLN A 265 9.52 2.11 -21.38
CA GLN A 265 9.28 1.31 -22.59
C GLN A 265 8.48 0.04 -22.33
N LYS A 266 7.53 0.04 -21.37
CA LYS A 266 6.58 -1.07 -21.24
C LYS A 266 5.16 -0.57 -21.05
#